data_34704531d4ebf8d99df02c8d22834a37
#
_entry.id   34704531d4ebf8d99df02c8d22834a37
#
_cell.length_a   1.000
_cell.length_b   1.000
_cell.length_c   1.000
_cell.angle_alpha   90.00
_cell.angle_beta   90.00
_cell.angle_gamma   90.00
#
_symmetry.space_group_name_H-M   'P 1'
#
loop_
_entity.id
_entity.type
_entity.pdbx_description
1 polymer ?
#
loop_
_entity_poly.entity_id
_entity_poly.type
_entity_poly.pdbx_seq_one_letter_code
_entity_poly.pdbx_strand_id
1 'polypeptide(L)'
;MSDKVIGVGVIGCGEIAQLMHLPFIEELPAFRVAALCDISAGVLEKLGTQYAVTALYSDYRALLADPNVEAVVICTYDHGEIVTAALAAGKHVLVEKPLAFTPEEAQPLVEQAEASGLVALVGYMKLYDPGYETGLKKIAAIGKPRSIHIHDFAGRFDRYGALYTQHRASDVPADVMATARAAAASRIDAALGPDHAAYRDHYLLLLMLGSHDLAVLRGAFGTDAQVAYARTVGSDQILALLEFPGGVPCYLDIGVAKYEWWDEFLHVHGDTDEVRITFQNPYWKHASAFVTVKEAVGEAPVETVLPGLPDTAFRREWLHFADCILNGATPRTPLSGGLADLDLAVAIIKALPAK
;
A
#
# COMPACT_ATOMS: atom_id res chain seq x y z
N MET A 1 -27.43 -6.56 -8.87
CA MET A 1 -26.45 -6.22 -7.82
C MET A 1 -27.15 -6.45 -6.49
N SER A 2 -26.47 -6.96 -5.49
CA SER A 2 -27.06 -7.16 -4.15
C SER A 2 -27.42 -5.79 -3.58
N ASP A 3 -28.62 -5.63 -3.01
CA ASP A 3 -29.02 -4.43 -2.27
C ASP A 3 -28.36 -4.33 -0.88
N LYS A 4 -27.44 -5.26 -0.60
CA LYS A 4 -26.74 -5.33 0.69
C LYS A 4 -25.70 -4.22 0.79
N VAL A 5 -25.81 -3.41 1.85
CA VAL A 5 -24.84 -2.37 2.22
C VAL A 5 -23.95 -2.88 3.36
N ILE A 6 -22.65 -2.90 3.14
CA ILE A 6 -21.65 -3.39 4.09
C ILE A 6 -21.36 -2.31 5.13
N GLY A 7 -21.54 -2.64 6.43
CA GLY A 7 -21.15 -1.77 7.54
C GLY A 7 -19.63 -1.85 7.77
N VAL A 8 -18.94 -0.71 7.60
CA VAL A 8 -17.49 -0.63 7.76
C VAL A 8 -17.13 0.06 9.08
N GLY A 9 -16.28 -0.59 9.88
CA GLY A 9 -15.60 0.02 11.01
C GLY A 9 -14.23 0.59 10.57
N VAL A 10 -13.94 1.83 10.92
CA VAL A 10 -12.64 2.45 10.63
C VAL A 10 -11.81 2.45 11.91
N ILE A 11 -10.66 1.79 11.89
CA ILE A 11 -9.74 1.65 13.02
C ILE A 11 -8.46 2.43 12.73
N GLY A 12 -8.21 3.50 13.50
CA GLY A 12 -7.21 4.52 13.19
C GLY A 12 -7.78 5.59 12.26
N CYS A 13 -8.16 6.72 12.84
CA CYS A 13 -8.80 7.85 12.13
C CYS A 13 -7.79 8.95 11.78
N GLY A 14 -6.56 8.55 11.42
CA GLY A 14 -5.47 9.43 11.00
C GLY A 14 -5.63 10.00 9.59
N GLU A 15 -4.54 10.52 9.04
CA GLU A 15 -4.51 11.20 7.74
C GLU A 15 -5.09 10.36 6.61
N ILE A 16 -4.58 9.13 6.43
CA ILE A 16 -5.01 8.28 5.32
C ILE A 16 -6.49 7.88 5.42
N ALA A 17 -6.99 7.62 6.63
CA ALA A 17 -8.39 7.33 6.86
C ALA A 17 -9.28 8.52 6.48
N GLN A 18 -8.90 9.74 6.89
CA GLN A 18 -9.66 10.96 6.62
C GLN A 18 -9.61 11.39 5.15
N LEU A 19 -8.45 11.24 4.51
CA LEU A 19 -8.27 11.72 3.14
C LEU A 19 -8.75 10.73 2.10
N MET A 20 -8.57 9.42 2.34
CA MET A 20 -8.76 8.41 1.29
C MET A 20 -9.85 7.40 1.62
N HIS A 21 -9.94 6.88 2.85
CA HIS A 21 -10.91 5.81 3.11
C HIS A 21 -12.32 6.33 3.42
N LEU A 22 -12.47 7.19 4.41
CA LEU A 22 -13.79 7.72 4.80
C LEU A 22 -14.57 8.35 3.64
N PRO A 23 -13.95 9.20 2.79
CA PRO A 23 -14.68 9.77 1.65
C PRO A 23 -15.20 8.74 0.65
N PHE A 24 -14.44 7.68 0.37
CA PHE A 24 -14.87 6.64 -0.57
C PHE A 24 -15.86 5.66 0.03
N ILE A 25 -15.77 5.37 1.35
CA ILE A 25 -16.81 4.59 2.05
C ILE A 25 -18.16 5.32 1.98
N GLU A 26 -18.17 6.65 2.17
CA GLU A 26 -19.37 7.46 2.09
C GLU A 26 -19.92 7.61 0.67
N GLU A 27 -19.03 7.75 -0.34
CA GLU A 27 -19.42 7.91 -1.75
C GLU A 27 -20.04 6.64 -2.35
N LEU A 28 -19.53 5.46 -1.95
CA LEU A 28 -19.89 4.21 -2.60
C LEU A 28 -21.14 3.57 -1.98
N PRO A 29 -22.21 3.34 -2.76
CA PRO A 29 -23.48 2.84 -2.21
C PRO A 29 -23.40 1.40 -1.64
N ALA A 30 -22.31 0.67 -1.92
CA ALA A 30 -22.06 -0.65 -1.34
C ALA A 30 -21.65 -0.60 0.14
N PHE A 31 -21.30 0.57 0.67
CA PHE A 31 -20.76 0.74 2.01
C PHE A 31 -21.51 1.81 2.81
N ARG A 32 -21.33 1.74 4.13
CA ARG A 32 -21.64 2.82 5.08
C ARG A 32 -20.57 2.82 6.18
N VAL A 33 -20.22 3.97 6.71
CA VAL A 33 -19.41 4.06 7.93
C VAL A 33 -20.29 3.64 9.10
N ALA A 34 -20.01 2.44 9.66
CA ALA A 34 -20.79 1.87 10.76
C ALA A 34 -20.26 2.32 12.12
N ALA A 35 -18.93 2.41 12.26
CA ALA A 35 -18.27 2.77 13.51
C ALA A 35 -16.89 3.39 13.23
N LEU A 36 -16.43 4.23 14.17
CA LEU A 36 -15.09 4.80 14.18
C LEU A 36 -14.35 4.39 15.46
N CYS A 37 -13.06 4.09 15.34
CA CYS A 37 -12.20 3.80 16.47
C CYS A 37 -10.87 4.57 16.36
N ASP A 38 -10.55 5.34 17.40
CA ASP A 38 -9.27 6.03 17.54
C ASP A 38 -8.94 6.24 19.02
N ILE A 39 -7.68 6.40 19.35
CA ILE A 39 -7.23 6.73 20.72
C ILE A 39 -7.47 8.21 21.05
N SER A 40 -7.69 9.07 20.06
CA SER A 40 -8.04 10.48 20.23
C SER A 40 -9.56 10.68 20.30
N ALA A 41 -10.07 11.00 21.47
CA ALA A 41 -11.48 11.34 21.66
C ALA A 41 -11.88 12.57 20.85
N GLY A 42 -10.97 13.55 20.73
CA GLY A 42 -11.22 14.78 19.97
C GLY A 42 -11.33 14.55 18.47
N VAL A 43 -10.57 13.59 17.90
CA VAL A 43 -10.71 13.18 16.49
C VAL A 43 -12.04 12.44 16.28
N LEU A 44 -12.37 11.50 17.17
CA LEU A 44 -13.62 10.74 17.09
C LEU A 44 -14.86 11.63 17.11
N GLU A 45 -14.93 12.60 18.02
CA GLU A 45 -16.06 13.53 18.13
C GLU A 45 -16.28 14.31 16.82
N LYS A 46 -15.19 14.85 16.25
CA LYS A 46 -15.25 15.65 15.02
C LYS A 46 -15.67 14.82 13.82
N LEU A 47 -15.07 13.64 13.66
CA LEU A 47 -15.40 12.73 12.55
C LEU A 47 -16.79 12.11 12.73
N GLY A 48 -17.18 11.77 13.96
CA GLY A 48 -18.54 11.31 14.28
C GLY A 48 -19.60 12.32 13.85
N THR A 49 -19.34 13.61 14.12
CA THR A 49 -20.20 14.71 13.67
C THR A 49 -20.18 14.85 12.15
N GLN A 50 -19.00 14.83 11.53
CA GLN A 50 -18.83 15.02 10.09
C GLN A 50 -19.51 13.94 9.25
N TYR A 51 -19.42 12.68 9.68
CA TYR A 51 -19.95 11.50 8.98
C TYR A 51 -21.25 10.98 9.58
N ALA A 52 -21.86 11.70 10.52
CA ALA A 52 -23.08 11.30 11.23
C ALA A 52 -23.00 9.90 11.87
N VAL A 53 -21.82 9.53 12.39
CA VAL A 53 -21.56 8.25 13.06
C VAL A 53 -21.64 8.44 14.57
N THR A 54 -22.49 7.66 15.23
CA THR A 54 -22.68 7.70 16.70
C THR A 54 -21.91 6.58 17.42
N ALA A 55 -21.53 5.52 16.70
CA ALA A 55 -20.76 4.41 17.26
C ALA A 55 -19.25 4.77 17.26
N LEU A 56 -18.79 5.35 18.37
CA LEU A 56 -17.43 5.84 18.57
C LEU A 56 -16.75 5.00 19.66
N TYR A 57 -15.58 4.45 19.36
CA TYR A 57 -14.85 3.55 20.23
C TYR A 57 -13.41 4.01 20.45
N SER A 58 -12.90 3.92 21.67
CA SER A 58 -11.49 4.11 21.99
C SER A 58 -10.68 2.80 22.00
N ASP A 59 -11.35 1.66 21.98
CA ASP A 59 -10.78 0.31 21.90
C ASP A 59 -11.36 -0.42 20.68
N TYR A 60 -10.49 -0.87 19.78
CA TYR A 60 -10.88 -1.60 18.58
C TYR A 60 -11.62 -2.92 18.90
N ARG A 61 -11.37 -3.53 20.04
CA ARG A 61 -12.07 -4.76 20.45
C ARG A 61 -13.57 -4.52 20.66
N ALA A 62 -13.91 -3.33 21.19
CA ALA A 62 -15.30 -2.93 21.33
C ALA A 62 -15.96 -2.66 19.98
N LEU A 63 -15.24 -2.02 19.03
CA LEU A 63 -15.72 -1.85 17.66
C LEU A 63 -15.92 -3.21 16.97
N LEU A 64 -14.99 -4.16 17.12
CA LEU A 64 -15.10 -5.49 16.53
C LEU A 64 -16.29 -6.30 17.07
N ALA A 65 -16.74 -6.01 18.29
CA ALA A 65 -17.92 -6.64 18.89
C ALA A 65 -19.25 -6.01 18.40
N ASP A 66 -19.22 -4.88 17.68
CA ASP A 66 -20.43 -4.24 17.15
C ASP A 66 -21.02 -5.11 16.02
N PRO A 67 -22.29 -5.53 16.14
CA PRO A 67 -22.96 -6.35 15.12
C PRO A 67 -23.23 -5.58 13.81
N ASN A 68 -23.18 -4.26 13.81
CA ASN A 68 -23.35 -3.43 12.63
C ASN A 68 -22.07 -3.31 11.79
N VAL A 69 -20.93 -3.77 12.31
CA VAL A 69 -19.64 -3.81 11.61
C VAL A 69 -19.49 -5.19 10.96
N GLU A 70 -19.43 -5.23 9.64
CA GLU A 70 -19.20 -6.45 8.85
C GLU A 70 -17.78 -6.52 8.30
N ALA A 71 -17.20 -5.36 8.02
CA ALA A 71 -15.84 -5.21 7.54
C ALA A 71 -15.12 -4.10 8.30
N VAL A 72 -13.79 -4.15 8.34
CA VAL A 72 -12.97 -3.09 8.91
C VAL A 72 -11.92 -2.61 7.92
N VAL A 73 -11.61 -1.31 7.99
CA VAL A 73 -10.37 -0.77 7.45
C VAL A 73 -9.44 -0.40 8.61
N ILE A 74 -8.19 -0.88 8.56
CA ILE A 74 -7.20 -0.70 9.61
C ILE A 74 -6.13 0.27 9.10
N CYS A 75 -6.09 1.46 9.71
CA CYS A 75 -5.22 2.59 9.32
C CYS A 75 -4.31 3.02 10.49
N THR A 76 -4.03 2.15 11.43
CA THR A 76 -3.16 2.41 12.59
C THR A 76 -1.68 2.36 12.19
N TYR A 77 -0.77 2.70 13.11
CA TYR A 77 0.66 2.59 12.87
C TYR A 77 1.14 1.12 12.87
N ASP A 78 0.54 0.28 13.72
CA ASP A 78 0.85 -1.14 13.84
C ASP A 78 -0.44 -1.94 13.61
N HIS A 79 -0.38 -2.97 12.78
CA HIS A 79 -1.56 -3.63 12.25
C HIS A 79 -1.79 -5.04 12.81
N GLY A 80 -0.72 -5.79 13.13
CA GLY A 80 -0.75 -7.25 13.30
C GLY A 80 -1.80 -7.74 14.30
N GLU A 81 -1.80 -7.19 15.53
CA GLU A 81 -2.74 -7.58 16.57
C GLU A 81 -4.20 -7.28 16.17
N ILE A 82 -4.42 -6.14 15.49
CA ILE A 82 -5.76 -5.72 15.09
C ILE A 82 -6.30 -6.60 13.96
N VAL A 83 -5.46 -6.96 12.98
CA VAL A 83 -5.83 -7.89 11.91
C VAL A 83 -6.20 -9.25 12.49
N THR A 84 -5.38 -9.79 13.41
CA THR A 84 -5.65 -11.04 14.12
C THR A 84 -7.03 -11.01 14.82
N ALA A 85 -7.30 -9.94 15.58
CA ALA A 85 -8.55 -9.79 16.31
C ALA A 85 -9.76 -9.60 15.36
N ALA A 86 -9.60 -8.87 14.27
CA ALA A 86 -10.66 -8.64 13.29
C ALA A 86 -11.08 -9.95 12.59
N LEU A 87 -10.11 -10.75 12.13
CA LEU A 87 -10.36 -12.05 11.53
C LEU A 87 -11.01 -13.03 12.54
N ALA A 88 -10.53 -13.04 13.81
CA ALA A 88 -11.12 -13.85 14.87
C ALA A 88 -12.58 -13.43 15.20
N ALA A 89 -12.90 -12.15 15.04
CA ALA A 89 -14.25 -11.61 15.22
C ALA A 89 -15.15 -11.80 13.97
N GLY A 90 -14.67 -12.49 12.93
CA GLY A 90 -15.44 -12.76 11.71
C GLY A 90 -15.62 -11.53 10.81
N LYS A 91 -14.72 -10.55 10.87
CA LYS A 91 -14.80 -9.33 10.05
C LYS A 91 -13.92 -9.44 8.81
N HIS A 92 -14.44 -9.00 7.66
CA HIS A 92 -13.60 -8.78 6.48
C HIS A 92 -12.62 -7.63 6.75
N VAL A 93 -11.42 -7.70 6.18
CA VAL A 93 -10.32 -6.77 6.49
C VAL A 93 -9.79 -6.10 5.23
N LEU A 94 -9.70 -4.78 5.25
CA LEU A 94 -8.78 -3.99 4.43
C LEU A 94 -7.75 -3.38 5.38
N VAL A 95 -6.49 -3.78 5.29
CA VAL A 95 -5.43 -3.24 6.13
C VAL A 95 -4.49 -2.38 5.31
N GLU A 96 -4.16 -1.19 5.83
CA GLU A 96 -3.18 -0.32 5.19
C GLU A 96 -1.78 -0.97 5.13
N LYS A 97 -1.00 -0.54 4.18
CA LYS A 97 0.39 -0.98 4.03
C LYS A 97 1.32 -0.27 5.03
N PRO A 98 2.42 -0.91 5.45
CA PRO A 98 2.78 -2.31 5.20
C PRO A 98 1.88 -3.25 6.00
N LEU A 99 1.69 -4.50 5.57
CA LEU A 99 0.89 -5.49 6.29
C LEU A 99 1.31 -5.65 7.76
N ALA A 100 2.62 -5.69 7.97
CA ALA A 100 3.29 -5.76 9.27
C ALA A 100 4.68 -5.14 9.14
N PHE A 101 5.44 -5.08 10.23
CA PHE A 101 6.83 -4.60 10.18
C PHE A 101 7.83 -5.70 9.82
N THR A 102 7.48 -6.96 9.97
CA THR A 102 8.38 -8.09 9.68
C THR A 102 7.65 -9.27 9.04
N PRO A 103 8.33 -10.12 8.26
CA PRO A 103 7.74 -11.34 7.72
C PRO A 103 7.22 -12.29 8.80
N GLU A 104 7.93 -12.38 9.94
CA GLU A 104 7.53 -13.25 11.07
C GLU A 104 6.20 -12.82 11.70
N GLU A 105 5.89 -11.51 11.66
CA GLU A 105 4.58 -10.99 12.07
C GLU A 105 3.51 -11.23 11.02
N ALA A 106 3.85 -11.13 9.75
CA ALA A 106 2.91 -11.25 8.63
C ALA A 106 2.48 -12.69 8.37
N GLN A 107 3.38 -13.67 8.52
CA GLN A 107 3.11 -15.08 8.22
C GLN A 107 1.86 -15.63 8.95
N PRO A 108 1.69 -15.49 10.29
CA PRO A 108 0.49 -15.99 10.96
C PRO A 108 -0.78 -15.25 10.53
N LEU A 109 -0.69 -13.98 10.08
CA LEU A 109 -1.85 -13.24 9.57
C LEU A 109 -2.33 -13.83 8.23
N VAL A 110 -1.40 -14.20 7.36
CA VAL A 110 -1.72 -14.88 6.09
C VAL A 110 -2.42 -16.20 6.36
N GLU A 111 -1.84 -17.03 7.21
CA GLU A 111 -2.41 -18.34 7.56
C GLU A 111 -3.82 -18.22 8.16
N GLN A 112 -4.02 -17.25 9.06
CA GLN A 112 -5.32 -17.01 9.65
C GLN A 112 -6.35 -16.50 8.63
N ALA A 113 -5.95 -15.59 7.74
CA ALA A 113 -6.83 -15.07 6.70
C ALA A 113 -7.30 -16.20 5.75
N GLU A 114 -6.36 -17.03 5.29
CA GLU A 114 -6.66 -18.18 4.42
C GLU A 114 -7.58 -19.20 5.10
N ALA A 115 -7.35 -19.48 6.38
CA ALA A 115 -8.19 -20.41 7.15
C ALA A 115 -9.58 -19.86 7.48
N SER A 116 -9.75 -18.55 7.56
CA SER A 116 -11.01 -17.91 7.96
C SER A 116 -12.08 -17.91 6.88
N GLY A 117 -11.71 -17.97 5.62
CA GLY A 117 -12.60 -17.78 4.46
C GLY A 117 -13.13 -16.34 4.32
N LEU A 118 -12.59 -15.40 5.08
CA LEU A 118 -12.92 -13.98 5.01
C LEU A 118 -12.12 -13.28 3.92
N VAL A 119 -12.65 -12.19 3.40
CA VAL A 119 -11.89 -11.31 2.50
C VAL A 119 -10.91 -10.50 3.34
N ALA A 120 -9.62 -10.62 3.02
CA ALA A 120 -8.56 -9.87 3.67
C ALA A 120 -7.61 -9.30 2.59
N LEU A 121 -7.53 -7.97 2.49
CA LEU A 121 -6.75 -7.24 1.51
C LEU A 121 -5.74 -6.32 2.20
N VAL A 122 -4.57 -6.16 1.57
CA VAL A 122 -3.63 -5.08 1.90
C VAL A 122 -3.90 -3.88 1.00
N GLY A 123 -3.86 -2.67 1.55
CA GLY A 123 -4.09 -1.39 0.90
C GLY A 123 -3.02 -1.02 -0.12
N TYR A 124 -2.83 -1.83 -1.13
CA TYR A 124 -1.93 -1.56 -2.25
C TYR A 124 -2.68 -0.90 -3.40
N MET A 125 -3.17 0.29 -3.15
CA MET A 125 -4.07 1.00 -4.04
C MET A 125 -3.53 1.13 -5.48
N LYS A 126 -2.21 1.22 -5.69
CA LYS A 126 -1.61 1.36 -7.03
C LYS A 126 -1.91 0.18 -7.95
N LEU A 127 -2.16 -1.02 -7.41
CA LEU A 127 -2.54 -2.18 -8.21
C LEU A 127 -3.96 -2.05 -8.80
N TYR A 128 -4.74 -1.10 -8.31
CA TYR A 128 -6.09 -0.78 -8.80
C TYR A 128 -6.12 0.47 -9.70
N ASP A 129 -4.96 1.11 -9.89
CA ASP A 129 -4.87 2.29 -10.76
C ASP A 129 -5.17 1.91 -12.22
N PRO A 130 -6.11 2.61 -12.89
CA PRO A 130 -6.50 2.27 -14.26
C PRO A 130 -5.37 2.47 -15.28
N GLY A 131 -4.43 3.38 -15.02
CA GLY A 131 -3.22 3.54 -15.84
C GLY A 131 -2.28 2.35 -15.65
N TYR A 132 -2.10 1.88 -14.41
CA TYR A 132 -1.33 0.67 -14.14
C TYR A 132 -1.92 -0.55 -14.86
N GLU A 133 -3.23 -0.78 -14.78
CA GLU A 133 -3.90 -1.87 -15.50
C GLU A 133 -3.72 -1.78 -17.04
N THR A 134 -3.74 -0.56 -17.57
CA THR A 134 -3.48 -0.31 -18.99
C THR A 134 -2.02 -0.63 -19.32
N GLY A 135 -1.09 -0.19 -18.47
CA GLY A 135 0.34 -0.44 -18.62
C GLY A 135 0.68 -1.93 -18.58
N LEU A 136 0.07 -2.70 -17.66
CA LEU A 136 0.26 -4.15 -17.60
C LEU A 136 -0.08 -4.86 -18.92
N LYS A 137 -1.16 -4.45 -19.59
CA LYS A 137 -1.53 -5.00 -20.90
C LYS A 137 -0.49 -4.70 -21.98
N LYS A 138 0.13 -3.51 -21.89
CA LYS A 138 1.21 -3.10 -22.82
C LYS A 138 2.52 -3.83 -22.50
N ILE A 139 2.87 -3.97 -21.22
CA ILE A 139 4.04 -4.74 -20.76
C ILE A 139 3.92 -6.20 -21.19
N ALA A 140 2.74 -6.81 -21.04
CA ALA A 140 2.51 -8.19 -21.49
C ALA A 140 2.75 -8.38 -23.01
N ALA A 141 2.57 -7.34 -23.82
CA ALA A 141 2.83 -7.38 -25.27
C ALA A 141 4.32 -7.36 -25.61
N ILE A 142 5.19 -6.83 -24.74
CA ILE A 142 6.65 -6.86 -24.89
C ILE A 142 7.19 -8.30 -24.91
N GLY A 143 6.49 -9.23 -24.22
CA GLY A 143 6.96 -10.60 -24.03
C GLY A 143 8.09 -10.67 -23.00
N LYS A 144 9.35 -10.93 -23.42
CA LYS A 144 10.49 -10.95 -22.50
C LYS A 144 11.14 -9.58 -22.40
N PRO A 145 11.07 -8.89 -21.24
CA PRO A 145 11.78 -7.64 -21.04
C PRO A 145 13.30 -7.80 -21.12
N ARG A 146 13.99 -6.79 -21.60
CA ARG A 146 15.46 -6.66 -21.51
C ARG A 146 15.89 -6.09 -20.17
N SER A 147 15.12 -5.11 -19.66
CA SER A 147 15.34 -4.51 -18.36
C SER A 147 14.06 -3.87 -17.83
N ILE A 148 14.00 -3.75 -16.51
CA ILE A 148 12.94 -3.12 -15.75
C ILE A 148 13.56 -2.01 -14.89
N HIS A 149 12.90 -0.86 -14.79
CA HIS A 149 13.27 0.22 -13.89
C HIS A 149 12.04 0.59 -13.05
N ILE A 150 12.16 0.52 -11.74
CA ILE A 150 11.19 1.05 -10.79
C ILE A 150 11.86 2.17 -10.00
N HIS A 151 11.21 3.31 -9.97
CA HIS A 151 11.73 4.52 -9.37
C HIS A 151 10.63 5.23 -8.60
N ASP A 152 10.90 5.59 -7.35
CA ASP A 152 10.01 6.42 -6.55
C ASP A 152 10.83 7.41 -5.71
N PHE A 153 10.78 8.68 -6.09
CA PHE A 153 11.25 9.77 -5.28
C PHE A 153 10.08 10.62 -4.82
N ALA A 154 9.66 10.32 -3.59
CA ALA A 154 8.66 11.15 -2.94
C ALA A 154 9.19 12.56 -2.74
N GLY A 155 8.42 13.55 -3.22
CA GLY A 155 8.67 14.95 -2.97
C GLY A 155 8.24 15.39 -1.57
N ARG A 156 7.95 16.67 -1.42
CA ARG A 156 7.56 17.29 -0.16
C ARG A 156 6.20 16.80 0.36
N PHE A 157 6.18 15.68 1.10
CA PHE A 157 4.97 15.12 1.72
C PHE A 157 4.21 16.10 2.61
N ASP A 158 4.93 16.94 3.34
CA ASP A 158 4.37 17.95 4.24
C ASP A 158 3.41 18.92 3.54
N ARG A 159 3.57 19.13 2.22
CA ARG A 159 2.72 20.01 1.44
C ARG A 159 1.47 19.32 0.92
N TYR A 160 1.51 18.05 0.61
CA TYR A 160 0.39 17.36 -0.02
C TYR A 160 -0.75 17.09 0.95
N GLY A 161 -0.45 16.58 2.15
CA GLY A 161 -1.45 16.42 3.20
C GLY A 161 -2.03 17.76 3.67
N ALA A 162 -1.27 18.85 3.59
CA ALA A 162 -1.72 20.20 3.96
C ALA A 162 -2.75 20.81 2.98
N LEU A 163 -2.95 20.24 1.80
CA LEU A 163 -3.98 20.67 0.85
C LEU A 163 -5.41 20.38 1.34
N TYR A 164 -5.55 19.49 2.31
CA TYR A 164 -6.85 19.01 2.80
C TYR A 164 -7.06 19.37 4.26
N THR A 165 -8.30 19.68 4.60
CA THR A 165 -8.69 19.84 6.01
C THR A 165 -8.67 18.50 6.70
N GLN A 166 -7.94 18.42 7.82
CA GLN A 166 -7.80 17.22 8.64
C GLN A 166 -8.03 17.55 10.10
N HIS A 167 -8.61 16.61 10.84
CA HIS A 167 -8.69 16.68 12.29
C HIS A 167 -7.45 15.98 12.88
N ARG A 168 -6.54 16.76 13.45
CA ARG A 168 -5.34 16.24 14.09
C ARG A 168 -5.56 16.00 15.57
N ALA A 169 -5.06 14.89 16.07
CA ALA A 169 -5.07 14.58 17.49
C ALA A 169 -4.20 15.58 18.27
N SER A 170 -4.74 16.10 19.37
CA SER A 170 -4.01 16.95 20.32
C SER A 170 -4.10 16.45 21.77
N ASP A 171 -4.85 15.35 21.97
CA ASP A 171 -5.20 14.75 23.24
C ASP A 171 -4.54 13.37 23.45
N VAL A 172 -3.70 12.91 22.51
CA VAL A 172 -2.95 11.66 22.64
C VAL A 172 -1.61 11.95 23.33
N PRO A 173 -1.27 11.24 24.43
CA PRO A 173 0.02 11.40 25.08
C PRO A 173 1.18 11.05 24.15
N ALA A 174 2.25 11.86 24.17
CA ALA A 174 3.39 11.70 23.27
C ALA A 174 4.14 10.37 23.45
N ASP A 175 4.11 9.80 24.63
CA ASP A 175 4.75 8.52 24.98
C ASP A 175 4.06 7.32 24.34
N VAL A 176 2.77 7.39 24.02
CA VAL A 176 2.04 6.31 23.34
C VAL A 176 2.67 5.99 21.98
N MET A 177 2.88 7.01 21.15
CA MET A 177 3.51 6.84 19.84
C MET A 177 5.00 6.49 19.96
N ALA A 178 5.70 7.04 20.96
CA ALA A 178 7.10 6.72 21.20
C ALA A 178 7.27 5.25 21.59
N THR A 179 6.41 4.73 22.45
CA THR A 179 6.39 3.32 22.86
C THR A 179 6.11 2.39 21.68
N ALA A 180 5.10 2.69 20.87
CA ALA A 180 4.77 1.90 19.68
C ALA A 180 5.94 1.86 18.68
N ARG A 181 6.58 3.00 18.42
CA ARG A 181 7.76 3.08 17.54
C ARG A 181 8.95 2.30 18.09
N ALA A 182 9.21 2.37 19.40
CA ALA A 182 10.30 1.62 20.03
C ALA A 182 10.05 0.10 19.94
N ALA A 183 8.82 -0.35 20.17
CA ALA A 183 8.44 -1.75 20.01
C ALA A 183 8.62 -2.23 18.56
N ALA A 184 8.16 -1.47 17.57
CA ALA A 184 8.35 -1.77 16.15
C ALA A 184 9.84 -1.83 15.80
N ALA A 185 10.64 -0.85 16.26
CA ALA A 185 12.08 -0.83 16.03
C ALA A 185 12.79 -2.08 16.57
N SER A 186 12.42 -2.56 17.75
CA SER A 186 12.98 -3.79 18.33
C SER A 186 12.68 -5.02 17.48
N ARG A 187 11.43 -5.15 16.96
CA ARG A 187 11.03 -6.26 16.07
C ARG A 187 11.78 -6.21 14.74
N ILE A 188 11.89 -5.01 14.15
CA ILE A 188 12.63 -4.80 12.90
C ILE A 188 14.11 -5.18 13.09
N ASP A 189 14.77 -4.73 14.18
CA ASP A 189 16.16 -5.07 14.45
C ASP A 189 16.37 -6.57 14.57
N ALA A 190 15.43 -7.27 15.23
CA ALA A 190 15.48 -8.72 15.34
C ALA A 190 15.37 -9.41 13.96
N ALA A 191 14.47 -8.95 13.09
CA ALA A 191 14.28 -9.51 11.74
C ALA A 191 15.47 -9.23 10.81
N LEU A 192 16.07 -8.05 10.91
CA LEU A 192 17.26 -7.68 10.14
C LEU A 192 18.53 -8.38 10.64
N GLY A 193 18.58 -8.70 11.94
CA GLY A 193 19.74 -9.27 12.61
C GLY A 193 20.83 -8.22 12.94
N PRO A 194 21.83 -8.62 13.75
CA PRO A 194 22.84 -7.68 14.29
C PRO A 194 23.67 -6.99 13.20
N ASP A 195 23.94 -7.68 12.10
CA ASP A 195 24.77 -7.15 11.01
C ASP A 195 24.05 -6.09 10.16
N HIS A 196 22.71 -6.03 10.23
CA HIS A 196 21.92 -5.15 9.37
C HIS A 196 20.96 -4.22 10.15
N ALA A 197 20.86 -4.32 11.47
CA ALA A 197 20.02 -3.45 12.30
C ALA A 197 20.34 -1.94 12.12
N ALA A 198 21.56 -1.61 11.78
CA ALA A 198 21.97 -0.24 11.46
C ALA A 198 21.31 0.35 10.20
N TYR A 199 20.63 -0.48 9.40
CA TYR A 199 19.89 -0.05 8.22
C TYR A 199 18.37 0.05 8.45
N ARG A 200 17.91 0.06 9.70
CA ARG A 200 16.49 0.16 10.06
C ARG A 200 15.77 1.30 9.35
N ASP A 201 16.38 2.48 9.25
CA ASP A 201 15.74 3.63 8.61
C ASP A 201 15.55 3.42 7.10
N HIS A 202 16.48 2.75 6.44
CA HIS A 202 16.32 2.37 5.03
C HIS A 202 15.28 1.25 4.84
N TYR A 203 15.19 0.32 5.80
CA TYR A 203 14.12 -0.66 5.80
C TYR A 203 12.75 0.01 5.97
N LEU A 204 12.63 0.94 6.92
CA LEU A 204 11.40 1.74 7.08
C LEU A 204 11.08 2.56 5.82
N LEU A 205 12.07 3.08 5.11
CA LEU A 205 11.86 3.73 3.81
C LEU A 205 11.22 2.77 2.79
N LEU A 206 11.72 1.54 2.69
CA LEU A 206 11.11 0.51 1.83
C LEU A 206 9.68 0.18 2.28
N LEU A 207 9.41 0.07 3.58
CA LEU A 207 8.07 -0.24 4.07
C LEU A 207 7.08 0.90 3.90
N MET A 208 7.48 2.15 4.15
CA MET A 208 6.57 3.28 4.16
C MET A 208 6.34 3.88 2.76
N LEU A 209 7.36 3.86 1.92
CA LEU A 209 7.33 4.36 0.54
C LEU A 209 7.39 3.21 -0.46
N GLY A 210 8.51 2.50 -0.51
CA GLY A 210 8.81 1.48 -1.50
C GLY A 210 7.88 0.27 -1.50
N SER A 211 7.07 0.04 -0.46
CA SER A 211 6.12 -1.08 -0.42
C SER A 211 5.10 -1.04 -1.58
N HIS A 212 4.76 0.14 -2.06
CA HIS A 212 3.92 0.29 -3.25
C HIS A 212 4.64 -0.18 -4.51
N ASP A 213 5.93 0.12 -4.62
CA ASP A 213 6.77 -0.25 -5.77
C ASP A 213 7.04 -1.74 -5.80
N LEU A 214 7.31 -2.35 -4.63
CA LEU A 214 7.45 -3.80 -4.50
C LEU A 214 6.15 -4.50 -4.92
N ALA A 215 5.00 -4.00 -4.47
CA ALA A 215 3.70 -4.53 -4.89
C ALA A 215 3.44 -4.35 -6.39
N VAL A 216 3.80 -3.20 -6.98
CA VAL A 216 3.71 -2.93 -8.43
C VAL A 216 4.59 -3.91 -9.22
N LEU A 217 5.82 -4.14 -8.80
CA LEU A 217 6.72 -5.14 -9.41
C LEU A 217 6.13 -6.54 -9.30
N ARG A 218 5.69 -6.94 -8.12
CA ARG A 218 5.04 -8.25 -7.90
C ARG A 218 3.81 -8.43 -8.77
N GLY A 219 2.98 -7.41 -8.88
CA GLY A 219 1.79 -7.43 -9.73
C GLY A 219 2.09 -7.59 -11.22
N ALA A 220 3.24 -7.08 -11.67
CA ALA A 220 3.66 -7.13 -13.07
C ALA A 220 4.49 -8.38 -13.41
N PHE A 221 5.35 -8.86 -12.50
CA PHE A 221 6.40 -9.86 -12.80
C PHE A 221 6.43 -11.05 -11.84
N GLY A 222 5.53 -11.09 -10.84
CA GLY A 222 5.49 -12.18 -9.84
C GLY A 222 6.44 -11.95 -8.66
N THR A 223 6.56 -12.98 -7.82
CA THR A 223 7.27 -12.94 -6.53
C THR A 223 8.72 -13.42 -6.58
N ASP A 224 9.19 -13.95 -7.70
CA ASP A 224 10.46 -14.70 -7.78
C ASP A 224 11.68 -13.79 -8.05
N ALA A 225 11.63 -12.53 -7.61
CA ALA A 225 12.77 -11.62 -7.71
C ALA A 225 13.90 -12.03 -6.76
N GLN A 226 15.14 -12.08 -7.27
CA GLN A 226 16.35 -12.29 -6.48
C GLN A 226 17.14 -11.00 -6.35
N VAL A 227 17.70 -10.72 -5.17
CA VAL A 227 18.52 -9.50 -4.96
C VAL A 227 19.96 -9.80 -5.34
N ALA A 228 20.41 -9.19 -6.44
CA ALA A 228 21.81 -9.34 -6.91
C ALA A 228 22.75 -8.32 -6.23
N TYR A 229 22.25 -7.13 -5.90
CA TYR A 229 23.04 -6.05 -5.29
C TYR A 229 22.12 -5.05 -4.60
N ALA A 230 22.61 -4.45 -3.50
CA ALA A 230 21.95 -3.31 -2.87
C ALA A 230 22.98 -2.29 -2.36
N ARG A 231 22.56 -1.01 -2.32
CA ARG A 231 23.36 0.11 -1.81
C ARG A 231 22.45 1.20 -1.26
N THR A 232 22.90 1.85 -0.17
CA THR A 232 22.29 3.08 0.33
C THR A 232 23.01 4.31 -0.18
N VAL A 233 22.27 5.41 -0.36
CA VAL A 233 22.81 6.73 -0.69
C VAL A 233 22.29 7.72 0.38
N GLY A 234 23.18 8.22 1.21
CA GLY A 234 22.76 9.01 2.38
C GLY A 234 21.91 8.19 3.35
N SER A 235 20.97 8.86 3.99
CA SER A 235 20.02 8.27 4.96
C SER A 235 18.62 8.02 4.38
N ASP A 236 18.35 8.47 3.18
CA ASP A 236 17.03 8.66 2.60
C ASP A 236 16.86 8.10 1.17
N GLN A 237 17.81 7.27 0.73
CA GLN A 237 17.72 6.58 -0.56
C GLN A 237 18.33 5.17 -0.48
N ILE A 238 17.69 4.22 -1.14
CA ILE A 238 18.16 2.86 -1.36
C ILE A 238 18.07 2.48 -2.83
N LEU A 239 19.14 1.86 -3.34
CA LEU A 239 19.25 1.32 -4.68
C LEU A 239 19.37 -0.19 -4.58
N ALA A 240 18.68 -0.94 -5.45
CA ALA A 240 18.87 -2.37 -5.59
C ALA A 240 18.89 -2.80 -7.07
N LEU A 241 19.68 -3.83 -7.36
CA LEU A 241 19.60 -4.60 -8.59
C LEU A 241 18.92 -5.92 -8.25
N LEU A 242 17.74 -6.12 -8.80
CA LEU A 242 16.99 -7.35 -8.69
C LEU A 242 17.12 -8.13 -10.01
N GLU A 243 16.94 -9.44 -9.95
CA GLU A 243 16.89 -10.31 -11.12
C GLU A 243 15.60 -11.12 -11.07
N PHE A 244 14.76 -10.95 -12.11
CA PHE A 244 13.55 -11.73 -12.31
C PHE A 244 13.82 -13.01 -13.13
N PRO A 245 12.90 -14.00 -13.12
CA PRO A 245 13.03 -15.22 -13.88
C PRO A 245 13.43 -14.99 -15.34
N GLY A 246 14.36 -15.80 -15.82
CA GLY A 246 14.94 -15.66 -17.16
C GLY A 246 16.08 -14.65 -17.26
N GLY A 247 16.63 -14.19 -16.12
CA GLY A 247 17.77 -13.28 -16.06
C GLY A 247 17.40 -11.84 -16.43
N VAL A 248 16.19 -11.41 -16.15
CA VAL A 248 15.72 -10.04 -16.45
C VAL A 248 16.13 -9.10 -15.31
N PRO A 249 17.06 -8.15 -15.55
CA PRO A 249 17.49 -7.20 -14.54
C PRO A 249 16.41 -6.16 -14.24
N CYS A 250 16.25 -5.84 -12.96
CA CYS A 250 15.38 -4.77 -12.49
C CYS A 250 16.17 -3.80 -11.60
N TYR A 251 16.21 -2.54 -11.97
CA TYR A 251 16.81 -1.46 -11.21
C TYR A 251 15.74 -0.83 -10.32
N LEU A 252 15.92 -0.94 -9.01
CA LEU A 252 15.07 -0.32 -8.01
C LEU A 252 15.78 0.88 -7.41
N ASP A 253 15.11 2.03 -7.39
CA ASP A 253 15.63 3.28 -6.84
C ASP A 253 14.51 3.99 -6.05
N ILE A 254 14.60 3.91 -4.72
CA ILE A 254 13.60 4.44 -3.80
C ILE A 254 14.24 5.48 -2.90
N GLY A 255 13.65 6.66 -2.82
CA GLY A 255 14.18 7.73 -2.00
C GLY A 255 13.19 8.84 -1.67
N VAL A 256 13.63 9.75 -0.80
CA VAL A 256 12.92 10.98 -0.48
C VAL A 256 13.72 12.16 -1.00
N ALA A 257 13.07 13.02 -1.75
CA ALA A 257 13.67 14.21 -2.32
C ALA A 257 13.00 15.48 -1.78
N LYS A 258 13.66 16.62 -2.02
CA LYS A 258 13.08 17.95 -1.71
C LYS A 258 12.36 18.55 -2.92
N TYR A 259 11.89 17.67 -3.82
CA TYR A 259 11.14 18.10 -5.02
C TYR A 259 9.78 18.70 -4.64
N GLU A 260 9.33 19.62 -5.45
CA GLU A 260 7.96 20.15 -5.39
C GLU A 260 6.98 19.28 -6.22
N TRP A 261 7.44 18.14 -6.76
CA TRP A 261 6.66 17.17 -7.54
C TRP A 261 6.87 15.76 -7.04
N TRP A 262 6.02 14.86 -7.49
CA TRP A 262 6.12 13.43 -7.30
C TRP A 262 6.81 12.81 -8.50
N ASP A 263 7.83 11.96 -8.31
CA ASP A 263 8.58 11.32 -9.38
C ASP A 263 8.59 9.81 -9.17
N GLU A 264 7.64 9.14 -9.80
CA GLU A 264 7.46 7.70 -9.63
C GLU A 264 7.04 7.05 -10.95
N PHE A 265 7.72 5.96 -11.31
CA PHE A 265 7.40 5.21 -12.52
C PHE A 265 7.87 3.75 -12.49
N LEU A 266 7.16 2.91 -13.23
CA LEU A 266 7.62 1.62 -13.71
C LEU A 266 7.94 1.73 -15.21
N HIS A 267 9.19 1.47 -15.61
CA HIS A 267 9.63 1.53 -17.00
C HIS A 267 10.20 0.17 -17.44
N VAL A 268 9.66 -0.39 -18.50
CA VAL A 268 10.00 -1.70 -19.04
C VAL A 268 10.51 -1.55 -20.45
N HIS A 269 11.72 -2.04 -20.72
CA HIS A 269 12.34 -2.04 -22.04
C HIS A 269 12.26 -3.43 -22.67
N GLY A 270 11.72 -3.49 -23.88
CA GLY A 270 11.79 -4.64 -24.78
C GLY A 270 12.97 -4.54 -25.75
N ASP A 271 12.96 -5.36 -26.78
CA ASP A 271 13.97 -5.30 -27.85
C ASP A 271 13.68 -4.17 -28.86
N THR A 272 12.42 -3.87 -29.11
CA THR A 272 11.95 -2.92 -30.15
C THR A 272 10.95 -1.90 -29.64
N ASP A 273 10.58 -2.00 -28.38
CA ASP A 273 9.54 -1.20 -27.75
C ASP A 273 9.86 -0.92 -26.28
N GLU A 274 9.21 0.04 -25.71
CA GLU A 274 9.27 0.33 -24.28
C GLU A 274 7.91 0.82 -23.76
N VAL A 275 7.64 0.50 -22.51
CA VAL A 275 6.43 0.92 -21.80
C VAL A 275 6.82 1.58 -20.50
N ARG A 276 6.38 2.82 -20.30
CA ARG A 276 6.54 3.53 -19.03
C ARG A 276 5.18 3.85 -18.43
N ILE A 277 4.94 3.40 -17.21
CA ILE A 277 3.80 3.77 -16.37
C ILE A 277 4.30 4.86 -15.42
N THR A 278 3.75 6.06 -15.52
CA THR A 278 4.09 7.18 -14.63
C THR A 278 2.95 7.40 -13.64
N PHE A 279 3.25 7.18 -12.36
CA PHE A 279 2.28 7.35 -11.29
C PHE A 279 2.15 8.82 -10.92
N GLN A 280 0.93 9.20 -10.53
CA GLN A 280 0.64 10.55 -10.05
C GLN A 280 0.77 10.60 -8.53
N ASN A 281 0.86 11.81 -8.00
CA ASN A 281 0.84 12.01 -6.57
C ASN A 281 -0.38 11.34 -5.93
N PRO A 282 -0.20 10.42 -4.96
CA PRO A 282 -1.29 9.63 -4.36
C PRO A 282 -2.32 10.49 -3.60
N TYR A 283 -1.97 11.71 -3.22
CA TYR A 283 -2.90 12.66 -2.57
C TYR A 283 -3.83 13.39 -3.55
N TRP A 284 -3.63 13.24 -4.86
CA TRP A 284 -4.53 13.80 -5.87
C TRP A 284 -5.69 12.83 -6.13
N LYS A 285 -6.83 13.10 -5.49
CA LYS A 285 -7.98 12.18 -5.43
C LYS A 285 -8.55 11.73 -6.78
N HIS A 286 -8.27 12.44 -7.86
CA HIS A 286 -8.81 12.16 -9.19
C HIS A 286 -7.74 11.99 -10.26
N ALA A 287 -6.50 11.78 -9.84
CA ALA A 287 -5.40 11.51 -10.75
C ALA A 287 -5.15 9.99 -10.83
N SER A 288 -4.95 9.51 -12.05
CA SER A 288 -4.50 8.15 -12.34
C SER A 288 -3.16 8.19 -13.05
N ALA A 289 -2.43 7.08 -13.02
CA ALA A 289 -1.21 6.91 -13.80
C ALA A 289 -1.51 7.05 -15.29
N PHE A 290 -0.53 7.50 -16.06
CA PHE A 290 -0.57 7.47 -17.52
C PHE A 290 0.53 6.57 -18.08
N VAL A 291 0.32 6.07 -19.28
CA VAL A 291 1.23 5.12 -19.93
C VAL A 291 1.82 5.73 -21.17
N THR A 292 3.13 5.74 -21.26
CA THR A 292 3.86 6.08 -22.49
C THR A 292 4.38 4.80 -23.13
N VAL A 293 4.03 4.59 -24.39
CA VAL A 293 4.54 3.48 -25.20
C VAL A 293 5.38 4.05 -26.33
N LYS A 294 6.61 3.55 -26.50
CA LYS A 294 7.42 3.83 -27.68
C LYS A 294 7.65 2.54 -28.44
N GLU A 295 7.38 2.58 -29.72
CA GLU A 295 7.48 1.44 -30.62
C GLU A 295 7.80 1.90 -32.05
N ALA A 296 8.25 1.00 -32.89
CA ALA A 296 8.43 1.29 -34.31
C ALA A 296 7.17 0.88 -35.09
N VAL A 297 6.63 1.80 -35.89
CA VAL A 297 5.58 1.50 -36.85
C VAL A 297 6.18 1.61 -38.27
N GLY A 298 6.52 0.47 -38.86
CA GLY A 298 7.42 0.40 -40.00
C GLY A 298 8.83 0.87 -39.62
N GLU A 299 9.35 1.90 -40.28
CA GLU A 299 10.65 2.53 -39.99
C GLU A 299 10.51 3.77 -39.09
N ALA A 300 9.31 4.19 -38.76
CA ALA A 300 9.07 5.40 -38.00
C ALA A 300 9.00 5.09 -36.46
N PRO A 301 9.78 5.80 -35.63
CA PRO A 301 9.58 5.76 -34.19
C PRO A 301 8.28 6.50 -33.82
N VAL A 302 7.45 5.89 -33.02
CA VAL A 302 6.17 6.43 -32.55
C VAL A 302 6.15 6.44 -31.03
N GLU A 303 5.76 7.56 -30.45
CA GLU A 303 5.46 7.67 -29.03
C GLU A 303 3.96 7.91 -28.85
N THR A 304 3.33 7.05 -28.06
CA THR A 304 1.90 7.15 -27.73
C THR A 304 1.74 7.36 -26.24
N VAL A 305 1.02 8.39 -25.84
CA VAL A 305 0.64 8.62 -24.43
C VAL A 305 -0.82 8.22 -24.25
N LEU A 306 -1.04 7.27 -23.39
CA LEU A 306 -2.37 6.78 -22.99
C LEU A 306 -2.70 7.40 -21.63
N PRO A 307 -3.65 8.33 -21.54
CA PRO A 307 -4.09 8.86 -20.26
C PRO A 307 -4.79 7.75 -19.46
N GLY A 308 -4.71 7.84 -18.15
CA GLY A 308 -5.54 6.99 -17.29
C GLY A 308 -7.03 7.30 -17.44
N LEU A 309 -7.87 6.36 -17.07
CA LEU A 309 -9.32 6.60 -16.99
C LEU A 309 -9.62 7.61 -15.88
N PRO A 310 -10.75 8.36 -15.98
CA PRO A 310 -11.16 9.32 -14.94
C PRO A 310 -11.73 8.59 -13.72
N ASP A 311 -10.91 7.81 -13.07
CA ASP A 311 -11.20 7.06 -11.85
C ASP A 311 -9.94 7.05 -10.96
N THR A 312 -10.06 6.65 -9.72
CA THR A 312 -8.95 6.68 -8.78
C THR A 312 -8.67 5.30 -8.19
N ALA A 313 -7.40 5.05 -7.92
CA ALA A 313 -6.88 3.82 -7.35
C ALA A 313 -7.61 3.42 -6.06
N PHE A 314 -7.75 4.32 -5.08
CA PHE A 314 -8.45 4.05 -3.82
C PHE A 314 -9.94 3.72 -4.01
N ARG A 315 -10.64 4.46 -4.87
CA ARG A 315 -12.04 4.16 -5.16
C ARG A 315 -12.22 2.77 -5.75
N ARG A 316 -11.35 2.40 -6.69
CA ARG A 316 -11.36 1.08 -7.33
C ARG A 316 -10.96 -0.04 -6.38
N GLU A 317 -10.08 0.21 -5.43
CA GLU A 317 -9.75 -0.71 -4.34
C GLU A 317 -10.99 -1.01 -3.49
N TRP A 318 -11.75 0.02 -3.08
CA TRP A 318 -13.00 -0.16 -2.36
C TRP A 318 -14.07 -0.89 -3.18
N LEU A 319 -14.21 -0.58 -4.47
CA LEU A 319 -15.12 -1.31 -5.37
C LEU A 319 -14.74 -2.79 -5.46
N HIS A 320 -13.45 -3.09 -5.55
CA HIS A 320 -12.97 -4.46 -5.57
C HIS A 320 -13.19 -5.17 -4.23
N PHE A 321 -13.00 -4.48 -3.12
CA PHE A 321 -13.30 -5.03 -1.79
C PHE A 321 -14.77 -5.42 -1.66
N ALA A 322 -15.69 -4.56 -2.13
CA ALA A 322 -17.10 -4.89 -2.20
C ALA A 322 -17.37 -6.12 -3.09
N ASP A 323 -16.74 -6.18 -4.26
CA ASP A 323 -16.91 -7.29 -5.21
C ASP A 323 -16.43 -8.63 -4.61
N CYS A 324 -15.30 -8.61 -3.89
CA CYS A 324 -14.82 -9.78 -3.15
C CYS A 324 -15.83 -10.24 -2.09
N ILE A 325 -16.40 -9.31 -1.31
CA ILE A 325 -17.33 -9.63 -0.22
C ILE A 325 -18.70 -10.08 -0.75
N LEU A 326 -19.25 -9.39 -1.75
CA LEU A 326 -20.62 -9.59 -2.20
C LEU A 326 -20.75 -10.64 -3.30
N ASN A 327 -19.73 -10.78 -4.15
CA ASN A 327 -19.79 -11.60 -5.37
C ASN A 327 -18.72 -12.69 -5.38
N GLY A 328 -17.83 -12.76 -4.38
CA GLY A 328 -16.78 -13.76 -4.30
C GLY A 328 -15.65 -13.58 -5.31
N ALA A 329 -15.39 -12.36 -5.75
CA ALA A 329 -14.23 -12.06 -6.58
C ALA A 329 -12.93 -12.43 -5.87
N THR A 330 -11.93 -12.88 -6.63
CA THR A 330 -10.62 -13.23 -6.06
C THR A 330 -9.89 -11.97 -5.59
N PRO A 331 -9.42 -11.91 -4.33
CA PRO A 331 -8.63 -10.80 -3.82
C PRO A 331 -7.40 -10.49 -4.69
N ARG A 332 -7.29 -9.24 -5.16
CA ARG A 332 -6.13 -8.79 -5.97
C ARG A 332 -4.89 -8.51 -5.13
N THR A 333 -5.10 -8.07 -3.89
CA THR A 333 -4.03 -7.75 -2.94
C THR A 333 -4.17 -8.58 -1.65
N PRO A 334 -4.13 -9.94 -1.72
CA PRO A 334 -4.24 -10.78 -0.54
C PRO A 334 -3.08 -10.53 0.43
N LEU A 335 -3.24 -10.91 1.69
CA LEU A 335 -2.18 -10.74 2.71
C LEU A 335 -0.88 -11.45 2.34
N SER A 336 -0.95 -12.58 1.61
CA SER A 336 0.24 -13.29 1.10
C SER A 336 1.11 -12.43 0.18
N GLY A 337 0.51 -11.50 -0.57
CA GLY A 337 1.26 -10.50 -1.33
C GLY A 337 2.02 -9.53 -0.43
N GLY A 338 1.42 -9.10 0.67
CA GLY A 338 2.08 -8.26 1.67
C GLY A 338 3.28 -8.95 2.34
N LEU A 339 3.14 -10.25 2.63
CA LEU A 339 4.25 -11.07 3.16
C LEU A 339 5.40 -11.14 2.14
N ALA A 340 5.11 -11.42 0.87
CA ALA A 340 6.14 -11.49 -0.17
C ALA A 340 6.90 -10.16 -0.35
N ASP A 341 6.21 -9.04 -0.23
CA ASP A 341 6.83 -7.70 -0.30
C ASP A 341 7.75 -7.44 0.92
N LEU A 342 7.36 -7.91 2.12
CA LEU A 342 8.21 -7.86 3.32
C LEU A 342 9.47 -8.74 3.19
N ASP A 343 9.32 -9.95 2.67
CA ASP A 343 10.45 -10.86 2.41
C ASP A 343 11.46 -10.22 1.45
N LEU A 344 10.98 -9.61 0.36
CA LEU A 344 11.84 -8.91 -0.59
C LEU A 344 12.51 -7.69 0.04
N ALA A 345 11.79 -6.90 0.85
CA ALA A 345 12.36 -5.76 1.55
C ALA A 345 13.48 -6.18 2.52
N VAL A 346 13.28 -7.26 3.29
CA VAL A 346 14.32 -7.84 4.16
C VAL A 346 15.51 -8.33 3.33
N ALA A 347 15.26 -9.01 2.20
CA ALA A 347 16.32 -9.50 1.32
C ALA A 347 17.16 -8.35 0.73
N ILE A 348 16.52 -7.22 0.35
CA ILE A 348 17.23 -6.02 -0.13
C ILE A 348 18.15 -5.46 0.96
N ILE A 349 17.67 -5.36 2.20
CA ILE A 349 18.52 -4.86 3.31
C ILE A 349 19.66 -5.84 3.63
N LYS A 350 19.39 -7.16 3.61
CA LYS A 350 20.42 -8.19 3.88
C LYS A 350 21.47 -8.31 2.76
N ALA A 351 21.23 -7.75 1.58
CA ALA A 351 22.22 -7.63 0.51
C ALA A 351 23.16 -6.42 0.70
N LEU A 352 22.91 -5.54 1.65
CA LEU A 352 23.83 -4.47 2.02
C LEU A 352 25.06 -5.03 2.78
N PRO A 353 26.21 -4.33 2.75
CA PRO A 353 27.35 -4.72 3.58
C PRO A 353 26.98 -4.78 5.07
N ALA A 354 27.49 -5.80 5.77
CA ALA A 354 27.36 -5.88 7.24
C ALA A 354 27.98 -4.66 7.92
N LYS A 355 27.38 -4.17 8.99
CA LYS A 355 27.86 -3.02 9.80
C LYS A 355 28.06 -3.39 11.25
#